data_d3d79dcb43f7a11ba5a3497f879412bb
#
_entry.id   d3d79dcb43f7a11ba5a3497f879412bb
#
_cell.length_a   1.000
_cell.length_b   1.000
_cell.length_c   1.000
_cell.angle_alpha   90.00
_cell.angle_beta   90.00
_cell.angle_gamma   90.00
#
_symmetry.space_group_name_H-M   'P 1'
#
loop_
_entity.id
_entity.type
_entity.pdbx_description
1 polymer ?
#
loop_
_entity_poly.entity_id
_entity_poly.type
_entity_poly.pdbx_seq_one_letter_code
_entity_poly.pdbx_strand_id
1 'polypeptide(L)'
;VEDDIMLRCDADKIQRVFDNLLRNAVIYSFENTDITISAQCQEDTVSIIFCNHGDTLPEEKLNRIFEQFYRLDAARSTSSGGAGLGLAIAKQIVELHNGTIVAESQEDQNKFSITLPLA
;
A
#
# COMPACT_ATOMS: atom_id res chain seq x y z
N VAL A 1 -7.94 12.37 8.86
CA VAL A 1 -7.28 11.52 9.86
C VAL A 1 -7.69 12.00 11.25
N GLU A 2 -8.10 11.07 12.08
CA GLU A 2 -8.40 11.39 13.47
C GLU A 2 -7.11 11.69 14.23
N ASP A 3 -7.22 12.52 15.26
CA ASP A 3 -6.08 12.82 16.11
C ASP A 3 -5.71 11.58 16.94
N ASP A 4 -4.42 11.33 17.09
CA ASP A 4 -3.89 10.36 18.06
C ASP A 4 -4.45 8.93 17.94
N ILE A 5 -4.25 8.33 16.79
CA ILE A 5 -4.49 6.90 16.64
C ILE A 5 -3.25 6.15 17.10
N MET A 6 -3.41 5.30 18.11
CA MET A 6 -2.31 4.58 18.73
C MET A 6 -2.29 3.12 18.30
N LEU A 7 -1.13 2.66 17.87
CA LEU A 7 -0.90 1.27 17.46
C LEU A 7 0.25 0.67 18.26
N ARG A 8 0.10 -0.61 18.56
CA ARG A 8 1.20 -1.37 19.13
C ARG A 8 1.91 -2.09 17.98
N CYS A 9 3.09 -1.62 17.60
CA CYS A 9 3.77 -2.11 16.42
C CYS A 9 5.27 -1.90 16.50
N ASP A 10 5.99 -2.54 15.58
CA ASP A 10 7.40 -2.25 15.35
C ASP A 10 7.47 -1.02 14.45
N ALA A 11 7.83 0.13 15.02
CA ALA A 11 7.78 1.39 14.32
C ALA A 11 8.63 1.40 13.04
N ASP A 12 9.82 0.81 13.09
CA ASP A 12 10.70 0.78 11.91
C ASP A 12 10.08 -0.05 10.78
N LYS A 13 9.48 -1.16 11.10
CA LYS A 13 8.86 -2.02 10.10
C LYS A 13 7.60 -1.40 9.51
N ILE A 14 6.77 -0.81 10.34
CA ILE A 14 5.56 -0.14 9.86
C ILE A 14 5.91 1.07 8.99
N GLN A 15 6.95 1.81 9.35
CA GLN A 15 7.42 2.89 8.50
C GLN A 15 7.83 2.38 7.12
N ARG A 16 8.47 1.21 7.07
CA ARG A 16 8.85 0.59 5.80
C ARG A 16 7.61 0.27 4.94
N VAL A 17 6.53 -0.18 5.57
CA VAL A 17 5.27 -0.43 4.86
C VAL A 17 4.77 0.88 4.23
N PHE A 18 4.70 1.94 5.02
CA PHE A 18 4.22 3.23 4.53
C PHE A 18 5.10 3.77 3.40
N ASP A 19 6.40 3.68 3.56
CA ASP A 19 7.35 4.14 2.53
C ASP A 19 7.16 3.37 1.23
N ASN A 20 6.98 2.07 1.31
CA ASN A 20 6.77 1.23 0.13
C ASN A 20 5.47 1.56 -0.58
N LEU A 21 4.39 1.76 0.17
CA LEU A 21 3.10 2.10 -0.42
C LEU A 21 3.11 3.51 -1.01
N LEU A 22 3.73 4.45 -0.32
CA LEU A 22 3.83 5.81 -0.82
C LEU A 22 4.69 5.89 -2.08
N ARG A 23 5.81 5.19 -2.09
CA ARG A 23 6.67 5.13 -3.28
C ARG A 23 5.91 4.55 -4.46
N ASN A 24 5.15 3.48 -4.23
CA ASN A 24 4.34 2.86 -5.26
C ASN A 24 3.31 3.85 -5.81
N ALA A 25 2.66 4.59 -4.92
CA ALA A 25 1.67 5.58 -5.33
C ALA A 25 2.31 6.69 -6.18
N VAL A 26 3.47 7.18 -5.77
CA VAL A 26 4.18 8.22 -6.52
C VAL A 26 4.56 7.73 -7.92
N ILE A 27 5.10 6.51 -8.00
CA ILE A 27 5.58 5.97 -9.29
C ILE A 27 4.44 5.76 -10.28
N TYR A 28 3.29 5.32 -9.82
CA TYR A 28 2.19 4.93 -10.70
C TYR A 28 1.07 5.96 -10.79
N SER A 29 1.26 7.15 -10.21
CA SER A 29 0.28 8.23 -10.32
C SER A 29 0.42 8.99 -11.63
N PHE A 30 -0.71 9.47 -12.14
CA PHE A 30 -0.70 10.47 -13.21
C PHE A 30 -0.07 11.77 -12.67
N GLU A 31 0.58 12.53 -13.56
CA GLU A 31 1.15 13.81 -13.18
C GLU A 31 0.07 14.78 -12.71
N ASN A 32 0.43 15.60 -11.74
CA ASN A 32 -0.44 16.66 -11.22
C ASN A 32 -1.75 16.16 -10.62
N THR A 33 -1.72 14.97 -10.05
CA THR A 33 -2.87 14.42 -9.33
C THR A 33 -2.52 14.24 -7.85
N ASP A 34 -3.56 14.17 -7.03
CA ASP A 34 -3.40 14.04 -5.59
C ASP A 34 -3.16 12.59 -5.17
N ILE A 35 -2.32 12.42 -4.17
CA ILE A 35 -2.20 11.16 -3.45
C ILE A 35 -2.82 11.38 -2.09
N THR A 36 -3.80 10.58 -1.73
CA THR A 36 -4.54 10.72 -0.49
C THR A 36 -4.18 9.60 0.46
N ILE A 37 -3.85 9.95 1.69
CA ILE A 37 -3.63 8.97 2.76
C ILE A 37 -4.62 9.31 3.87
N SER A 38 -5.45 8.33 4.23
CA SER A 38 -6.44 8.53 5.28
C SER A 38 -6.40 7.38 6.27
N ALA A 39 -6.88 7.63 7.46
CA ALA A 39 -6.96 6.62 8.51
C ALA A 39 -8.31 6.71 9.19
N GLN A 40 -8.87 5.56 9.52
CA GLN A 40 -10.21 5.46 10.07
C GLN A 40 -10.23 4.36 11.13
N CYS A 41 -10.69 4.69 12.33
CA CYS A 41 -10.80 3.70 13.40
C CYS A 41 -12.18 3.06 13.38
N GLN A 42 -12.19 1.75 13.61
CA GLN A 42 -13.40 0.98 13.83
C GLN A 42 -13.14 0.10 15.04
N GLU A 43 -14.09 0.00 15.93
CA GLU A 43 -13.99 -0.81 17.15
C GLU A 43 -12.55 -1.22 17.55
N ASP A 44 -12.07 -2.35 17.03
CA ASP A 44 -10.77 -2.91 17.43
C ASP A 44 -9.68 -2.74 16.38
N THR A 45 -9.96 -2.05 15.27
CA THR A 45 -9.01 -1.94 14.17
C THR A 45 -8.90 -0.52 13.67
N VAL A 46 -7.82 -0.28 12.94
CA VAL A 46 -7.64 0.95 12.16
C VAL A 46 -7.39 0.55 10.70
N SER A 47 -8.03 1.27 9.79
CA SER A 47 -7.79 1.12 8.36
C SER A 47 -7.03 2.34 7.87
N ILE A 48 -5.92 2.09 7.18
CA ILE A 48 -5.11 3.15 6.59
C ILE A 48 -5.16 2.95 5.10
N ILE A 49 -5.60 3.97 4.37
CA ILE A 49 -5.88 3.86 2.96
C ILE A 49 -5.00 4.81 2.17
N PHE A 50 -4.24 4.25 1.22
CA PHE A 50 -3.42 5.01 0.29
C PHE A 50 -4.13 4.98 -1.06
N CYS A 51 -4.52 6.14 -1.56
CA CYS A 51 -5.25 6.25 -2.82
C CYS A 51 -4.52 7.16 -3.78
N ASN A 52 -4.37 6.73 -5.02
CA ASN A 52 -3.77 7.57 -6.05
C ASN A 52 -4.56 7.45 -7.35
N HIS A 53 -4.37 8.42 -8.22
CA HIS A 53 -4.96 8.42 -9.56
C HIS A 53 -3.94 7.90 -10.54
N GLY A 54 -4.23 6.77 -11.15
CA GLY A 54 -3.36 6.12 -12.10
C GLY A 54 -4.13 5.11 -12.92
N ASP A 55 -3.45 4.49 -13.88
CA ASP A 55 -4.11 3.51 -14.75
C ASP A 55 -4.82 2.44 -13.95
N THR A 56 -6.04 2.08 -14.38
CA THR A 56 -6.77 1.00 -13.77
C THR A 56 -6.04 -0.31 -14.01
N LEU A 57 -5.81 -1.07 -12.96
CA LEU A 57 -5.12 -2.35 -13.03
C LEU A 57 -6.12 -3.47 -13.25
N PRO A 58 -5.87 -4.38 -14.21
CA PRO A 58 -6.74 -5.53 -14.39
C PRO A 58 -6.66 -6.47 -13.19
N GLU A 59 -7.74 -7.20 -12.97
CA GLU A 59 -7.86 -8.09 -11.83
C GLU A 59 -6.71 -9.10 -11.74
N GLU A 60 -6.26 -9.63 -12.87
CA GLU A 60 -5.15 -10.59 -12.86
C GLU A 60 -3.86 -9.98 -12.30
N LYS A 61 -3.64 -8.69 -12.53
CA LYS A 61 -2.48 -8.00 -11.96
C LYS A 61 -2.66 -7.75 -10.48
N LEU A 62 -3.87 -7.36 -10.07
CA LEU A 62 -4.17 -7.17 -8.65
C LEU A 62 -3.96 -8.44 -7.85
N ASN A 63 -4.28 -9.59 -8.44
CA ASN A 63 -4.10 -10.87 -7.76
C ASN A 63 -2.65 -11.25 -7.57
N ARG A 64 -1.73 -10.62 -8.31
CA ARG A 64 -0.31 -10.93 -8.26
C ARG A 64 0.55 -9.82 -7.66
N ILE A 65 -0.04 -8.68 -7.37
CA ILE A 65 0.72 -7.47 -7.05
C ILE A 65 1.57 -7.60 -5.78
N PHE A 66 1.24 -8.53 -4.90
CA PHE A 66 1.99 -8.79 -3.68
C PHE A 66 2.97 -9.96 -3.79
N GLU A 67 3.08 -10.57 -4.97
CA GLU A 67 4.04 -11.65 -5.17
C GLU A 67 5.46 -11.09 -5.25
N GLN A 68 6.40 -11.84 -4.73
CA GLN A 68 7.82 -11.46 -4.84
C GLN A 68 8.22 -11.38 -6.30
N PHE A 69 8.99 -10.35 -6.62
CA PHE A 69 9.54 -10.12 -7.97
C PHE A 69 8.49 -9.82 -9.04
N TYR A 70 7.21 -9.73 -8.70
CA TYR A 70 6.20 -9.30 -9.65
C TYR A 70 6.29 -7.78 -9.85
N ARG A 71 6.24 -7.33 -11.09
CA ARG A 71 6.32 -5.92 -11.44
C ARG A 71 5.17 -5.57 -12.38
N LEU A 72 4.53 -4.45 -12.12
CA LEU A 72 3.45 -3.96 -12.97
C LEU A 72 3.97 -3.51 -14.33
N ASP A 73 5.20 -3.00 -14.36
CA ASP A 73 5.85 -2.53 -15.57
C ASP A 73 7.27 -3.08 -15.62
N ALA A 74 7.46 -4.13 -16.39
CA ALA A 74 8.74 -4.80 -16.48
C ALA A 74 9.85 -3.93 -17.09
N ALA A 75 9.49 -2.89 -17.85
CA ALA A 75 10.47 -1.98 -18.42
C ALA A 75 11.02 -1.01 -17.39
N ARG A 76 10.34 -0.85 -16.27
CA ARG A 76 10.81 0.00 -15.17
C ARG A 76 11.66 -0.85 -14.23
N SER A 77 12.92 -0.97 -14.53
CA SER A 77 13.81 -1.82 -13.77
C SER A 77 14.16 -1.19 -12.41
N THR A 78 15.43 -1.15 -12.08
CA THR A 78 15.88 -0.72 -10.75
C THR A 78 15.56 0.73 -10.41
N SER A 79 15.44 1.58 -11.39
CA SER A 79 15.20 3.01 -11.15
C SER A 79 13.84 3.30 -10.53
N SER A 80 12.87 2.40 -10.65
CA SER A 80 11.51 2.64 -10.18
C SER A 80 11.20 1.90 -8.87
N GLY A 81 12.19 1.59 -8.09
CA GLY A 81 11.90 1.13 -6.74
C GLY A 81 12.27 -0.31 -6.42
N GLY A 82 13.19 -0.86 -7.15
CA GLY A 82 13.74 -2.14 -6.78
C GLY A 82 13.23 -3.30 -7.62
N ALA A 83 13.40 -4.50 -7.13
CA ALA A 83 13.21 -5.72 -7.89
C ALA A 83 11.84 -6.37 -7.68
N GLY A 84 10.82 -5.59 -7.37
CA GLY A 84 9.48 -6.14 -7.16
C GLY A 84 9.29 -6.75 -5.78
N LEU A 85 10.05 -6.27 -4.80
CA LEU A 85 9.95 -6.78 -3.44
C LEU A 85 9.14 -5.88 -2.51
N GLY A 86 8.97 -4.60 -2.86
CA GLY A 86 8.37 -3.62 -1.96
C GLY A 86 6.99 -4.01 -1.43
N LEU A 87 6.08 -4.38 -2.32
CA LEU A 87 4.73 -4.74 -1.91
C LEU A 87 4.69 -6.10 -1.20
N ALA A 88 5.53 -7.04 -1.61
CA ALA A 88 5.62 -8.33 -0.94
C ALA A 88 6.12 -8.16 0.50
N ILE A 89 7.11 -7.30 0.71
CA ILE A 89 7.63 -7.00 2.04
C ILE A 89 6.56 -6.30 2.87
N ALA A 90 5.85 -5.33 2.28
CA ALA A 90 4.78 -4.63 2.99
C ALA A 90 3.72 -5.61 3.49
N LYS A 91 3.28 -6.52 2.63
CA LYS A 91 2.29 -7.52 3.02
C LYS A 91 2.80 -8.40 4.15
N GLN A 92 4.04 -8.85 4.06
CA GLN A 92 4.63 -9.69 5.08
C GLN A 92 4.66 -9.00 6.44
N ILE A 93 5.07 -7.73 6.47
CA ILE A 93 5.12 -6.96 7.71
C ILE A 93 3.71 -6.77 8.29
N VAL A 94 2.76 -6.41 7.45
CA VAL A 94 1.37 -6.21 7.90
C VAL A 94 0.83 -7.50 8.52
N GLU A 95 1.08 -8.64 7.88
CA GLU A 95 0.62 -9.93 8.40
C GLU A 95 1.30 -10.31 9.71
N LEU A 96 2.57 -9.95 9.86
CA LEU A 96 3.27 -10.16 11.14
C LEU A 96 2.66 -9.35 12.28
N HIS A 97 1.97 -8.26 11.95
CA HIS A 97 1.27 -7.43 12.91
C HIS A 97 -0.21 -7.80 13.05
N ASN A 98 -0.58 -8.98 12.56
CA ASN A 98 -1.95 -9.49 12.60
C ASN A 98 -2.93 -8.64 11.81
N GLY A 99 -2.44 -7.99 10.76
CA GLY A 99 -3.25 -7.16 9.89
C GLY A 99 -3.44 -7.77 8.52
N THR A 100 -4.14 -7.02 7.67
CA THR A 100 -4.36 -7.39 6.29
C THR A 100 -4.05 -6.21 5.38
N ILE A 101 -3.70 -6.52 4.13
CA ILE A 101 -3.50 -5.51 3.11
C ILE A 101 -4.25 -5.94 1.85
N VAL A 102 -4.97 -5.00 1.25
CA VAL A 102 -5.80 -5.25 0.07
C VAL A 102 -5.56 -4.16 -0.96
N ALA A 103 -5.53 -4.55 -2.23
CA ALA A 103 -5.41 -3.60 -3.33
C ALA A 103 -6.69 -3.63 -4.16
N GLU A 104 -7.17 -2.45 -4.52
CA GLU A 104 -8.33 -2.29 -5.39
C GLU A 104 -8.00 -1.29 -6.47
N SER A 105 -8.59 -1.45 -7.65
CA SER A 105 -8.36 -0.53 -8.76
C SER A 105 -9.61 -0.45 -9.61
N GLN A 106 -10.12 0.76 -9.81
CA GLN A 106 -11.25 1.01 -10.71
C GLN A 106 -11.32 2.49 -11.04
N GLU A 107 -11.79 2.78 -12.24
CA GLU A 107 -12.00 4.16 -12.71
C GLU A 107 -10.76 5.05 -12.52
N ASP A 108 -9.59 4.46 -12.86
CA ASP A 108 -8.30 5.14 -12.75
C ASP A 108 -7.98 5.64 -11.35
N GLN A 109 -8.46 4.91 -10.35
CA GLN A 109 -8.06 5.11 -8.96
C GLN A 109 -7.54 3.79 -8.41
N ASN A 110 -6.37 3.85 -7.81
CA ASN A 110 -5.73 2.70 -7.19
C ASN A 110 -5.72 2.91 -5.69
N LYS A 111 -6.17 1.91 -4.94
CA LYS A 111 -6.34 2.02 -3.51
C LYS A 111 -5.67 0.83 -2.82
N PHE A 112 -4.80 1.13 -1.87
CA PHE A 112 -4.18 0.12 -1.00
C PHE A 112 -4.69 0.36 0.41
N SER A 113 -5.33 -0.64 0.99
CA SER A 113 -5.93 -0.54 2.32
C SER A 113 -5.20 -1.49 3.26
N ILE A 114 -4.71 -0.95 4.38
CA ILE A 114 -4.09 -1.72 5.44
C ILE A 114 -5.02 -1.70 6.63
N THR A 115 -5.31 -2.86 7.20
CA THR A 115 -6.11 -2.96 8.41
C THR A 115 -5.23 -3.57 9.50
N LEU A 116 -5.12 -2.87 10.63
CA LEU A 116 -4.30 -3.30 11.75
C LEU A 116 -5.12 -3.30 13.04
N PRO A 117 -4.84 -4.23 13.96
CA PRO A 117 -5.50 -4.19 15.26
C PRO A 117 -5.03 -2.99 16.06
N LEU A 118 -5.95 -2.38 16.81
CA LEU A 118 -5.60 -1.28 17.71
C LEU A 118 -4.91 -1.79 18.97
N ALA A 119 -4.11 -0.94 19.56
CA ALA A 119 -3.41 -1.24 20.80
C ALA A 119 -4.36 -1.37 21.98
#